data_9e7817ef204e4df198380496a370339c
#
_entry.id   9e7817ef204e4df198380496a370339c
#
_cell.length_a   1.000
_cell.length_b   1.000
_cell.length_c   1.000
_cell.angle_alpha   90.00
_cell.angle_beta   90.00
_cell.angle_gamma   90.00
#
_symmetry.space_group_name_H-M   'P 1'
#
loop_
_entity.id
_entity.type
_entity.pdbx_description
1 polymer ?
#
loop_
_entity_poly.entity_id
_entity_poly.type
_entity_poly.pdbx_seq_one_letter_code
_entity_poly.pdbx_strand_id
1 'polypeptide(L)'
;MSFDQRRRIFMVNIQKAAVIGCGFVGSTIAYTLMQKGIFSEMVLLDANEPKAQGEAMDISHGLPFSHAMDIYAGTYEDIADAAVVIITAGANQKPGETRLDLVHKNARIMKSIISDIKRVKCEGILLIVSNPVDILTQVALKESGFPKERVIGSGTVLDTARLKYLISEKLNVDSRNVHAFIAGEHGDSELAVWSCANIYGIGLDEFGKLKGYADFDKEKDKIYHAVRDSAYEIIERKGATYYGIGMAAAKIAESIVRDSHTVAPVSVSLNGEYGLSGLCLSIPSVVGRGGAEQVLEINFNEEETEKLRQSAEELKSVLQEIDLA
;
A
#
# COMPACT_ATOMS: atom_id res chain seq x y z
N MET A 1 28.84 41.96 -4.55
CA MET A 1 27.96 41.14 -3.67
C MET A 1 26.99 40.42 -4.60
N SER A 2 27.20 39.11 -4.79
CA SER A 2 26.47 38.30 -5.77
C SER A 2 25.07 37.97 -5.26
N PHE A 3 24.13 38.23 -6.13
CA PHE A 3 22.70 37.89 -6.01
C PHE A 3 22.51 36.41 -6.32
N ASP A 4 22.94 35.49 -5.47
CA ASP A 4 22.64 34.06 -5.70
C ASP A 4 22.63 33.26 -4.41
N GLN A 5 21.64 33.53 -3.60
CA GLN A 5 21.12 32.58 -2.60
C GLN A 5 19.61 32.68 -2.54
N ARG A 6 18.94 32.52 -3.68
CA ARG A 6 17.53 32.19 -3.68
C ARG A 6 17.44 30.78 -3.11
N ARG A 7 16.89 30.66 -1.91
CA ARG A 7 16.36 29.41 -1.39
C ARG A 7 15.54 28.79 -2.52
N ARG A 8 16.03 27.72 -3.13
CA ARG A 8 15.18 26.83 -3.90
C ARG A 8 14.16 26.28 -2.91
N ILE A 9 12.98 26.88 -2.85
CA ILE A 9 11.80 26.23 -2.30
C ILE A 9 11.55 25.12 -3.32
N PHE A 10 11.90 23.90 -2.99
CA PHE A 10 11.51 22.75 -3.81
C PHE A 10 9.99 22.65 -3.69
N MET A 11 9.28 23.19 -4.66
CA MET A 11 7.85 22.93 -4.78
C MET A 11 7.69 21.49 -5.25
N VAL A 12 6.84 20.72 -4.56
CA VAL A 12 6.49 19.36 -4.96
C VAL A 12 5.94 19.38 -6.40
N ASN A 13 6.57 18.59 -7.27
CA ASN A 13 6.12 18.40 -8.64
C ASN A 13 5.04 17.31 -8.67
N ILE A 14 3.77 17.71 -8.73
CA ILE A 14 2.63 16.78 -8.71
C ILE A 14 2.65 15.77 -9.87
N GLN A 15 3.41 16.01 -10.93
CA GLN A 15 3.54 15.14 -12.08
C GLN A 15 4.74 14.17 -11.99
N LYS A 16 5.45 14.15 -10.83
CA LYS A 16 6.63 13.33 -10.64
C LYS A 16 6.41 12.26 -9.57
N ALA A 17 6.77 11.03 -9.91
CA ALA A 17 6.83 9.91 -8.98
C ALA A 17 8.25 9.37 -8.82
N ALA A 18 8.51 8.74 -7.70
CA ALA A 18 9.70 7.93 -7.49
C ALA A 18 9.32 6.52 -7.05
N VAL A 19 10.05 5.51 -7.53
CA VAL A 19 9.93 4.12 -7.09
C VAL A 19 11.28 3.66 -6.55
N ILE A 20 11.34 3.36 -5.26
CA ILE A 20 12.54 2.89 -4.58
C ILE A 20 12.44 1.38 -4.38
N GLY A 21 13.31 0.63 -5.07
CA GLY A 21 13.30 -0.81 -5.18
C GLY A 21 12.71 -1.28 -6.51
N CYS A 22 13.57 -1.77 -7.41
CA CYS A 22 13.18 -2.22 -8.75
C CYS A 22 13.10 -3.76 -8.82
N GLY A 23 12.55 -4.39 -7.76
CA GLY A 23 12.17 -5.80 -7.77
C GLY A 23 10.88 -6.03 -8.58
N PHE A 24 10.37 -7.27 -8.57
CA PHE A 24 9.12 -7.61 -9.27
C PHE A 24 7.95 -6.66 -8.95
N VAL A 25 7.82 -6.24 -7.70
CA VAL A 25 6.76 -5.32 -7.27
C VAL A 25 7.01 -3.92 -7.80
N GLY A 26 8.22 -3.37 -7.60
CA GLY A 26 8.54 -2.00 -8.02
C GLY A 26 8.49 -1.81 -9.53
N SER A 27 9.05 -2.73 -10.30
CA SER A 27 8.98 -2.68 -11.77
C SER A 27 7.54 -2.84 -12.29
N THR A 28 6.73 -3.69 -11.64
CA THR A 28 5.30 -3.80 -11.98
C THR A 28 4.53 -2.51 -11.66
N ILE A 29 4.82 -1.85 -10.52
CA ILE A 29 4.23 -0.55 -10.19
C ILE A 29 4.63 0.49 -11.24
N ALA A 30 5.93 0.59 -11.55
CA ALA A 30 6.45 1.53 -12.55
C ALA A 30 5.79 1.32 -13.91
N TYR A 31 5.72 0.09 -14.38
CA TYR A 31 5.04 -0.26 -15.62
C TYR A 31 3.54 0.09 -15.60
N THR A 32 2.86 -0.18 -14.47
CA THR A 32 1.43 0.16 -14.32
C THR A 32 1.20 1.67 -14.34
N LEU A 33 2.06 2.45 -13.67
CA LEU A 33 1.99 3.92 -13.66
C LEU A 33 2.21 4.49 -15.06
N MET A 34 3.18 3.95 -15.81
CA MET A 34 3.43 4.32 -17.20
C MET A 34 2.20 4.07 -18.07
N GLN A 35 1.60 2.86 -18.00
CA GLN A 35 0.39 2.54 -18.76
C GLN A 35 -0.79 3.44 -18.43
N LYS A 36 -0.94 3.84 -17.14
CA LYS A 36 -2.03 4.71 -16.70
C LYS A 36 -1.83 6.19 -17.08
N GLY A 37 -0.61 6.60 -17.41
CA GLY A 37 -0.30 7.99 -17.75
C GLY A 37 -0.64 8.98 -16.66
N ILE A 38 -0.39 8.62 -15.39
CA ILE A 38 -0.73 9.46 -14.23
C ILE A 38 0.32 10.54 -14.02
N PHE A 39 1.58 10.22 -14.29
CA PHE A 39 2.73 11.10 -14.13
C PHE A 39 3.34 11.44 -15.49
N SER A 40 4.08 12.54 -15.55
CA SER A 40 4.91 12.90 -16.71
C SER A 40 6.39 12.58 -16.47
N GLU A 41 6.78 12.31 -15.23
CA GLU A 41 8.15 11.98 -14.84
C GLU A 41 8.17 10.87 -13.78
N MET A 42 9.05 9.90 -13.94
CA MET A 42 9.21 8.81 -12.99
C MET A 42 10.68 8.43 -12.83
N VAL A 43 11.14 8.47 -11.58
CA VAL A 43 12.52 8.13 -11.20
C VAL A 43 12.53 6.74 -10.57
N LEU A 44 13.38 5.86 -11.07
CA LEU A 44 13.59 4.51 -10.52
C LEU A 44 14.91 4.47 -9.75
N LEU A 45 14.85 3.98 -8.51
CA LEU A 45 16.00 3.80 -7.64
C LEU A 45 16.10 2.35 -7.17
N ASP A 46 17.30 1.79 -7.20
CA ASP A 46 17.61 0.48 -6.59
C ASP A 46 19.03 0.50 -6.05
N ALA A 47 19.30 -0.26 -5.00
CA ALA A 47 20.65 -0.46 -4.50
C ALA A 47 21.57 -1.11 -5.55
N ASN A 48 20.99 -1.85 -6.50
CA ASN A 48 21.63 -2.32 -7.72
C ASN A 48 21.29 -1.34 -8.86
N GLU A 49 22.10 -0.29 -8.99
CA GLU A 49 21.91 0.75 -10.00
C GLU A 49 21.77 0.20 -11.45
N PRO A 50 22.61 -0.75 -11.92
CA PRO A 50 22.44 -1.36 -13.24
C PRO A 50 21.05 -1.98 -13.43
N LYS A 51 20.43 -2.52 -12.38
CA LYS A 51 19.09 -3.05 -12.44
C LYS A 51 18.07 -1.94 -12.64
N ALA A 52 18.15 -0.85 -11.89
CA ALA A 52 17.25 0.31 -12.08
C ALA A 52 17.36 0.87 -13.50
N GLN A 53 18.58 0.95 -14.05
CA GLN A 53 18.81 1.39 -15.43
C GLN A 53 18.16 0.43 -16.43
N GLY A 54 18.31 -0.88 -16.26
CA GLY A 54 17.68 -1.88 -17.13
C GLY A 54 16.17 -1.81 -17.11
N GLU A 55 15.55 -1.70 -15.91
CA GLU A 55 14.10 -1.56 -15.77
C GLU A 55 13.59 -0.25 -16.41
N ALA A 56 14.30 0.86 -16.20
CA ALA A 56 13.95 2.15 -16.81
C ALA A 56 14.00 2.08 -18.34
N MET A 57 15.04 1.46 -18.90
CA MET A 57 15.16 1.27 -20.36
C MET A 57 14.03 0.41 -20.91
N ASP A 58 13.76 -0.74 -20.30
CA ASP A 58 12.74 -1.69 -20.78
C ASP A 58 11.33 -1.07 -20.71
N ILE A 59 10.98 -0.44 -19.61
CA ILE A 59 9.69 0.26 -19.46
C ILE A 59 9.58 1.41 -20.47
N SER A 60 10.65 2.18 -20.70
CA SER A 60 10.66 3.30 -21.65
C SER A 60 10.44 2.84 -23.10
N HIS A 61 10.85 1.63 -23.46
CA HIS A 61 10.57 1.08 -24.78
C HIS A 61 9.05 0.83 -25.02
N GLY A 62 8.24 0.82 -23.96
CA GLY A 62 6.79 0.79 -24.06
C GLY A 62 6.12 2.14 -24.32
N LEU A 63 6.83 3.26 -24.14
CA LEU A 63 6.25 4.62 -24.27
C LEU A 63 5.65 4.92 -25.66
N PRO A 64 6.20 4.43 -26.77
CA PRO A 64 5.56 4.63 -28.10
C PRO A 64 4.14 4.08 -28.19
N PHE A 65 3.74 3.19 -27.28
CA PHE A 65 2.42 2.57 -27.21
C PHE A 65 1.55 3.09 -26.08
N SER A 66 2.02 4.08 -25.32
CA SER A 66 1.38 4.59 -24.12
C SER A 66 1.40 6.12 -24.07
N HIS A 67 1.43 6.70 -22.88
CA HIS A 67 1.46 8.13 -22.64
C HIS A 67 2.91 8.65 -22.57
N ALA A 68 3.14 9.90 -22.97
CA ALA A 68 4.43 10.54 -22.84
C ALA A 68 4.84 10.65 -21.35
N MET A 69 6.01 10.14 -21.01
CA MET A 69 6.57 10.17 -19.67
C MET A 69 8.11 10.14 -19.76
N ASP A 70 8.79 10.89 -18.92
CA ASP A 70 10.23 10.75 -18.74
C ASP A 70 10.50 9.70 -17.65
N ILE A 71 11.17 8.59 -18.02
CA ILE A 71 11.44 7.46 -17.11
C ILE A 71 12.94 7.20 -17.12
N TYR A 72 13.56 7.30 -15.96
CA TYR A 72 15.00 7.12 -15.82
C TYR A 72 15.40 6.54 -14.47
N ALA A 73 16.56 5.88 -14.44
CA ALA A 73 17.22 5.53 -13.19
C ALA A 73 17.93 6.78 -12.64
N GLY A 74 17.66 7.10 -11.39
CA GLY A 74 18.19 8.30 -10.75
C GLY A 74 18.77 8.03 -9.36
N THR A 75 19.06 9.10 -8.67
CA THR A 75 19.59 9.16 -7.31
C THR A 75 18.55 9.76 -6.35
N TYR A 76 18.87 9.83 -5.06
CA TYR A 76 17.97 10.50 -4.10
C TYR A 76 17.82 12.00 -4.39
N GLU A 77 18.82 12.65 -4.98
CA GLU A 77 18.76 14.05 -5.39
C GLU A 77 17.65 14.29 -6.42
N ASP A 78 17.44 13.33 -7.30
CA ASP A 78 16.43 13.42 -8.36
C ASP A 78 14.99 13.29 -7.86
N ILE A 79 14.79 12.78 -6.64
CA ILE A 79 13.43 12.63 -6.07
C ILE A 79 13.03 13.74 -5.10
N ALA A 80 13.87 14.76 -4.92
CA ALA A 80 13.66 15.81 -3.93
C ALA A 80 12.32 16.55 -4.10
N ASP A 81 11.82 16.65 -5.32
CA ASP A 81 10.54 17.31 -5.67
C ASP A 81 9.41 16.33 -6.03
N ALA A 82 9.62 15.02 -5.89
CA ALA A 82 8.60 14.02 -6.22
C ALA A 82 7.34 14.18 -5.37
N ALA A 83 6.16 14.09 -5.99
CA ALA A 83 4.88 14.14 -5.27
C ALA A 83 4.61 12.86 -4.47
N VAL A 84 4.99 11.72 -5.02
CA VAL A 84 4.79 10.41 -4.39
C VAL A 84 6.08 9.61 -4.49
N VAL A 85 6.56 9.14 -3.35
CA VAL A 85 7.70 8.23 -3.25
C VAL A 85 7.19 6.86 -2.83
N ILE A 86 7.23 5.91 -3.74
CA ILE A 86 6.74 4.55 -3.55
C ILE A 86 7.92 3.66 -3.14
N ILE A 87 7.86 3.09 -1.94
CA ILE A 87 8.94 2.29 -1.39
C ILE A 87 8.55 0.81 -1.42
N THR A 88 9.23 0.07 -2.29
CA THR A 88 9.07 -1.39 -2.44
C THR A 88 10.35 -2.14 -2.08
N ALA A 89 11.40 -1.42 -1.70
CA ALA A 89 12.68 -2.00 -1.34
C ALA A 89 12.58 -2.80 -0.05
N GLY A 90 13.08 -4.01 -0.07
CA GLY A 90 13.10 -4.92 1.06
C GLY A 90 13.80 -6.22 0.70
N ALA A 91 14.23 -6.96 1.71
CA ALA A 91 14.81 -8.28 1.53
C ALA A 91 13.71 -9.35 1.58
N ASN A 92 13.89 -10.42 0.84
CA ASN A 92 13.09 -11.63 0.97
C ASN A 92 13.64 -12.49 2.12
N GLN A 93 12.76 -13.28 2.73
CA GLN A 93 13.14 -14.26 3.75
C GLN A 93 14.06 -15.32 3.13
N LYS A 94 15.16 -15.62 3.82
CA LYS A 94 16.08 -16.67 3.42
C LYS A 94 15.75 -18.00 4.12
N PRO A 95 16.15 -19.14 3.56
CA PRO A 95 16.03 -20.42 4.26
C PRO A 95 16.72 -20.37 5.64
N GLY A 96 15.99 -20.72 6.70
CA GLY A 96 16.48 -20.69 8.09
C GLY A 96 16.36 -19.34 8.80
N GLU A 97 15.93 -18.29 8.14
CA GLU A 97 15.68 -16.98 8.73
C GLU A 97 14.27 -16.96 9.37
N THR A 98 14.16 -16.40 10.55
CA THR A 98 12.84 -16.23 11.21
C THR A 98 12.08 -15.04 10.63
N ARG A 99 10.75 -14.96 10.86
CA ARG A 99 9.93 -13.79 10.51
C ARG A 99 10.48 -12.52 11.18
N LEU A 100 10.91 -12.62 12.44
CA LEU A 100 11.44 -11.49 13.21
C LEU A 100 12.78 -10.99 12.65
N ASP A 101 13.68 -11.89 12.25
CA ASP A 101 14.95 -11.52 11.60
C ASP A 101 14.70 -10.71 10.32
N LEU A 102 13.69 -11.12 9.54
CA LEU A 102 13.30 -10.40 8.32
C LEU A 102 12.75 -9.01 8.65
N VAL A 103 11.92 -8.89 9.69
CA VAL A 103 11.38 -7.60 10.15
C VAL A 103 12.52 -6.65 10.54
N HIS A 104 13.47 -7.11 11.37
CA HIS A 104 14.65 -6.30 11.76
C HIS A 104 15.48 -5.85 10.56
N LYS A 105 15.66 -6.73 9.58
CA LYS A 105 16.41 -6.43 8.37
C LYS A 105 15.70 -5.38 7.52
N ASN A 106 14.41 -5.54 7.29
CA ASN A 106 13.62 -4.62 6.50
C ASN A 106 13.41 -3.27 7.21
N ALA A 107 13.30 -3.25 8.54
CA ALA A 107 13.29 -2.02 9.32
C ALA A 107 14.59 -1.23 9.15
N ARG A 108 15.76 -1.89 9.16
CA ARG A 108 17.06 -1.22 8.90
C ARG A 108 17.15 -0.65 7.49
N ILE A 109 16.67 -1.38 6.49
CA ILE A 109 16.61 -0.90 5.10
C ILE A 109 15.71 0.33 5.02
N MET A 110 14.51 0.28 5.63
CA MET A 110 13.57 1.41 5.66
C MET A 110 14.18 2.64 6.33
N LYS A 111 14.83 2.48 7.48
CA LYS A 111 15.53 3.59 8.18
C LYS A 111 16.59 4.25 7.29
N SER A 112 17.37 3.47 6.55
CA SER A 112 18.36 4.00 5.62
C SER A 112 17.71 4.81 4.50
N ILE A 113 16.66 4.28 3.87
CA ILE A 113 15.92 4.96 2.81
C ILE A 113 15.32 6.28 3.31
N ILE A 114 14.68 6.27 4.48
CA ILE A 114 14.08 7.47 5.07
C ILE A 114 15.15 8.51 5.42
N SER A 115 16.34 8.09 5.89
CA SER A 115 17.47 9.00 6.14
C SER A 115 17.88 9.73 4.86
N ASP A 116 17.98 9.02 3.72
CA ASP A 116 18.32 9.64 2.44
C ASP A 116 17.20 10.57 1.92
N ILE A 117 15.93 10.18 2.05
CA ILE A 117 14.79 11.03 1.70
C ILE A 117 14.81 12.35 2.51
N LYS A 118 15.11 12.28 3.81
CA LYS A 118 15.27 13.48 4.66
C LYS A 118 16.45 14.34 4.23
N ARG A 119 17.58 13.71 3.90
CA ARG A 119 18.80 14.40 3.46
C ARG A 119 18.54 15.28 2.24
N VAL A 120 17.77 14.79 1.29
CA VAL A 120 17.39 15.54 0.08
C VAL A 120 16.19 16.46 0.26
N LYS A 121 15.59 16.48 1.47
CA LYS A 121 14.44 17.30 1.83
C LYS A 121 13.23 17.07 0.92
N CYS A 122 13.02 15.83 0.51
CA CYS A 122 11.80 15.47 -0.22
C CYS A 122 10.58 15.69 0.68
N GLU A 123 9.57 16.35 0.14
CA GLU A 123 8.32 16.63 0.85
C GLU A 123 7.12 15.90 0.23
N GLY A 124 7.34 14.92 -0.64
CA GLY A 124 6.30 14.07 -1.21
C GLY A 124 5.63 13.13 -0.20
N ILE A 125 4.54 12.51 -0.62
CA ILE A 125 3.87 11.48 0.16
C ILE A 125 4.68 10.18 0.06
N LEU A 126 4.92 9.55 1.20
CA LEU A 126 5.57 8.24 1.26
C LEU A 126 4.50 7.15 1.19
N LEU A 127 4.55 6.35 0.13
CA LEU A 127 3.70 5.16 -0.04
C LEU A 127 4.55 3.91 0.19
N ILE A 128 4.34 3.28 1.34
CA ILE A 128 5.07 2.08 1.74
C ILE A 128 4.34 0.85 1.16
N VAL A 129 5.10 0.01 0.44
CA VAL A 129 4.60 -1.23 -0.17
C VAL A 129 5.43 -2.44 0.28
N SER A 130 6.61 -2.19 0.83
CA SER A 130 7.49 -3.23 1.40
C SER A 130 6.83 -3.93 2.58
N ASN A 131 7.03 -5.26 2.70
CA ASN A 131 6.51 -6.06 3.81
C ASN A 131 7.53 -6.26 4.95
N PRO A 132 7.02 -6.35 6.20
CA PRO A 132 5.61 -6.22 6.62
C PRO A 132 5.14 -4.76 6.62
N VAL A 133 4.11 -4.47 5.83
CA VAL A 133 3.77 -3.10 5.44
C VAL A 133 3.37 -2.20 6.61
N ASP A 134 2.56 -2.68 7.56
CA ASP A 134 2.09 -1.87 8.69
C ASP A 134 3.26 -1.50 9.61
N ILE A 135 4.15 -2.44 9.89
CA ILE A 135 5.36 -2.24 10.68
C ILE A 135 6.30 -1.25 9.98
N LEU A 136 6.54 -1.44 8.68
CA LEU A 136 7.45 -0.56 7.93
C LEU A 136 6.86 0.84 7.71
N THR A 137 5.54 0.98 7.67
CA THR A 137 4.86 2.28 7.68
C THR A 137 5.09 3.00 9.01
N GLN A 138 4.99 2.29 10.14
CA GLN A 138 5.29 2.84 11.47
C GLN A 138 6.75 3.25 11.59
N VAL A 139 7.70 2.43 11.09
CA VAL A 139 9.12 2.77 11.02
C VAL A 139 9.34 4.04 10.21
N ALA A 140 8.78 4.09 9.00
CA ALA A 140 8.91 5.25 8.11
C ALA A 140 8.34 6.52 8.74
N LEU A 141 7.20 6.44 9.43
CA LEU A 141 6.61 7.58 10.13
C LEU A 141 7.51 8.10 11.25
N LYS A 142 7.97 7.20 12.16
CA LYS A 142 8.85 7.59 13.26
C LYS A 142 10.17 8.21 12.77
N GLU A 143 10.80 7.60 11.77
CA GLU A 143 12.11 8.04 11.28
C GLU A 143 12.03 9.30 10.42
N SER A 144 10.95 9.48 9.64
CA SER A 144 10.82 10.65 8.76
C SER A 144 10.52 11.93 9.54
N GLY A 145 9.71 11.84 10.59
CA GLY A 145 9.12 12.98 11.27
C GLY A 145 8.12 13.75 10.39
N PHE A 146 7.59 13.11 9.36
CA PHE A 146 6.56 13.70 8.51
C PHE A 146 5.21 13.75 9.23
N PRO A 147 4.30 14.64 8.82
CA PRO A 147 2.90 14.56 9.24
C PRO A 147 2.35 13.15 8.94
N LYS A 148 1.54 12.62 9.86
CA LYS A 148 1.04 11.24 9.77
C LYS A 148 0.26 10.97 8.49
N GLU A 149 -0.41 11.97 7.97
CA GLU A 149 -1.20 11.91 6.74
C GLU A 149 -0.33 11.63 5.50
N ARG A 150 0.96 12.00 5.55
CA ARG A 150 1.90 11.90 4.43
C ARG A 150 2.72 10.61 4.41
N VAL A 151 2.50 9.72 5.38
CA VAL A 151 3.16 8.39 5.44
C VAL A 151 2.08 7.34 5.49
N ILE A 152 1.85 6.67 4.38
CA ILE A 152 0.80 5.67 4.22
C ILE A 152 1.38 4.37 3.70
N GLY A 153 0.83 3.27 4.18
CA GLY A 153 1.12 1.94 3.62
C GLY A 153 0.05 1.51 2.63
N SER A 154 0.41 0.63 1.70
CA SER A 154 -0.58 0.03 0.79
C SER A 154 -1.67 -0.75 1.53
N GLY A 155 -1.39 -1.16 2.75
CA GLY A 155 -2.34 -1.78 3.66
C GLY A 155 -3.03 -2.99 3.03
N THR A 156 -4.30 -3.14 3.35
CA THR A 156 -5.17 -4.22 2.86
C THR A 156 -5.93 -3.86 1.57
N VAL A 157 -5.45 -2.88 0.80
CA VAL A 157 -6.09 -2.49 -0.48
C VAL A 157 -6.11 -3.65 -1.47
N LEU A 158 -5.02 -4.45 -1.54
CA LEU A 158 -4.97 -5.63 -2.40
C LEU A 158 -5.89 -6.74 -1.88
N ASP A 159 -5.89 -6.99 -0.57
CA ASP A 159 -6.72 -8.04 0.05
C ASP A 159 -8.21 -7.70 -0.12
N THR A 160 -8.56 -6.43 0.00
CA THR A 160 -9.88 -5.89 -0.35
C THR A 160 -10.24 -6.15 -1.82
N ALA A 161 -9.30 -5.97 -2.74
CA ALA A 161 -9.54 -6.26 -4.15
C ALA A 161 -9.76 -7.77 -4.40
N ARG A 162 -9.02 -8.64 -3.70
CA ARG A 162 -9.23 -10.10 -3.71
C ARG A 162 -10.61 -10.47 -3.18
N LEU A 163 -10.99 -9.89 -2.02
CA LEU A 163 -12.30 -10.09 -1.42
C LEU A 163 -13.43 -9.73 -2.40
N LYS A 164 -13.35 -8.54 -3.00
CA LYS A 164 -14.34 -8.08 -3.98
C LYS A 164 -14.40 -8.98 -5.20
N TYR A 165 -13.25 -9.43 -5.69
CA TYR A 165 -13.16 -10.33 -6.83
C TYR A 165 -13.82 -11.69 -6.52
N LEU A 166 -13.49 -12.32 -5.39
CA LEU A 166 -14.04 -13.62 -5.02
C LEU A 166 -15.56 -13.58 -4.73
N ILE A 167 -16.05 -12.50 -4.10
CA ILE A 167 -17.49 -12.27 -3.95
C ILE A 167 -18.15 -12.15 -5.32
N SER A 168 -17.53 -11.39 -6.24
CA SER A 168 -18.08 -11.17 -7.57
C SER A 168 -18.18 -12.46 -8.39
N GLU A 169 -17.15 -13.30 -8.36
CA GLU A 169 -17.15 -14.62 -8.99
C GLU A 169 -18.26 -15.51 -8.40
N LYS A 170 -18.34 -15.54 -7.07
CA LYS A 170 -19.33 -16.37 -6.38
C LYS A 170 -20.78 -16.00 -6.70
N LEU A 171 -21.05 -14.70 -6.79
CA LEU A 171 -22.40 -14.17 -6.99
C LEU A 171 -22.71 -13.83 -8.45
N ASN A 172 -21.73 -14.03 -9.35
CA ASN A 172 -21.82 -13.69 -10.77
C ASN A 172 -22.32 -12.24 -11.00
N VAL A 173 -21.51 -11.29 -10.49
CA VAL A 173 -21.71 -9.84 -10.64
C VAL A 173 -20.37 -9.17 -11.00
N ASP A 174 -20.40 -7.94 -11.50
CA ASP A 174 -19.18 -7.16 -11.71
C ASP A 174 -18.56 -6.78 -10.35
N SER A 175 -17.25 -7.02 -10.17
CA SER A 175 -16.53 -6.73 -8.93
C SER A 175 -16.55 -5.26 -8.53
N ARG A 176 -16.78 -4.35 -9.48
CA ARG A 176 -16.94 -2.90 -9.23
C ARG A 176 -18.20 -2.56 -8.45
N ASN A 177 -19.22 -3.43 -8.50
CA ASN A 177 -20.48 -3.27 -7.75
C ASN A 177 -20.40 -3.86 -6.34
N VAL A 178 -19.31 -4.56 -5.99
CA VAL A 178 -19.11 -5.12 -4.66
C VAL A 178 -18.48 -4.06 -3.76
N HIS A 179 -19.13 -3.72 -2.68
CA HIS A 179 -18.65 -2.87 -1.60
C HIS A 179 -18.36 -3.74 -0.39
N ALA A 180 -17.10 -4.07 -0.19
CA ALA A 180 -16.58 -4.86 0.92
C ALA A 180 -15.12 -4.50 1.10
N PHE A 181 -14.56 -4.69 2.28
CA PHE A 181 -13.16 -4.42 2.55
C PHE A 181 -12.59 -5.33 3.64
N ILE A 182 -11.27 -5.45 3.61
CA ILE A 182 -10.45 -6.06 4.65
C ILE A 182 -9.85 -4.92 5.49
N ALA A 183 -9.83 -5.08 6.81
CA ALA A 183 -9.21 -4.16 7.76
C ALA A 183 -8.19 -4.91 8.64
N GLY A 184 -7.46 -4.21 9.49
CA GLY A 184 -6.47 -4.80 10.39
C GLY A 184 -5.07 -4.84 9.81
N GLU A 185 -4.22 -5.73 10.29
CA GLU A 185 -2.89 -6.00 9.74
C GLU A 185 -3.00 -6.57 8.33
N HIS A 186 -2.11 -6.16 7.43
CA HIS A 186 -1.92 -6.89 6.18
C HIS A 186 -1.11 -8.17 6.46
N GLY A 187 -1.80 -9.26 6.74
CA GLY A 187 -1.21 -10.54 7.12
C GLY A 187 -2.25 -11.51 7.68
N ASP A 188 -1.79 -12.44 8.50
CA ASP A 188 -2.63 -13.55 8.99
C ASP A 188 -3.75 -13.09 9.94
N SER A 189 -3.62 -11.91 10.57
CA SER A 189 -4.61 -11.32 11.47
C SER A 189 -5.54 -10.30 10.81
N GLU A 190 -5.58 -10.24 9.47
CA GLU A 190 -6.54 -9.41 8.73
C GLU A 190 -7.99 -9.83 9.03
N LEU A 191 -8.94 -8.91 8.86
CA LEU A 191 -10.35 -9.24 9.04
C LEU A 191 -11.22 -8.72 7.89
N ALA A 192 -12.12 -9.56 7.40
CA ALA A 192 -13.17 -9.13 6.48
C ALA A 192 -14.30 -8.47 7.26
N VAL A 193 -14.65 -7.23 6.90
CA VAL A 193 -15.75 -6.48 7.52
C VAL A 193 -17.04 -6.79 6.77
N TRP A 194 -17.70 -7.87 7.20
CA TRP A 194 -18.92 -8.38 6.58
C TRP A 194 -20.14 -7.55 6.88
N SER A 195 -20.18 -6.90 8.05
CA SER A 195 -21.31 -6.07 8.49
C SER A 195 -21.59 -4.90 7.55
N CYS A 196 -20.55 -4.41 6.84
CA CYS A 196 -20.66 -3.32 5.87
C CYS A 196 -20.71 -3.82 4.41
N ALA A 197 -20.58 -5.14 4.18
CA ALA A 197 -20.53 -5.70 2.84
C ALA A 197 -21.88 -5.63 2.12
N ASN A 198 -21.88 -5.06 0.92
CA ASN A 198 -23.09 -4.92 0.13
C ASN A 198 -22.79 -4.97 -1.38
N ILE A 199 -23.82 -5.22 -2.17
CA ILE A 199 -23.80 -5.14 -3.64
C ILE A 199 -24.89 -4.16 -4.05
N TYR A 200 -24.48 -3.02 -4.60
CA TYR A 200 -25.38 -1.95 -5.03
C TYR A 200 -26.36 -1.48 -3.93
N GLY A 201 -25.88 -1.42 -2.68
CA GLY A 201 -26.67 -1.02 -1.52
C GLY A 201 -27.53 -2.13 -0.90
N ILE A 202 -27.57 -3.33 -1.49
CA ILE A 202 -28.25 -4.50 -0.92
C ILE A 202 -27.22 -5.25 -0.06
N GLY A 203 -27.54 -5.50 1.21
CA GLY A 203 -26.67 -6.25 2.12
C GLY A 203 -26.28 -7.61 1.53
N LEU A 204 -25.05 -8.06 1.79
CA LEU A 204 -24.49 -9.24 1.15
C LEU A 204 -25.33 -10.51 1.38
N ASP A 205 -25.89 -10.68 2.59
CA ASP A 205 -26.74 -11.84 2.92
C ASP A 205 -28.08 -11.82 2.18
N GLU A 206 -28.68 -10.64 2.06
CA GLU A 206 -29.90 -10.45 1.28
C GLU A 206 -29.64 -10.71 -0.20
N PHE A 207 -28.54 -10.18 -0.72
CA PHE A 207 -28.15 -10.41 -2.12
C PHE A 207 -27.85 -11.90 -2.39
N GLY A 208 -27.20 -12.58 -1.43
CA GLY A 208 -27.00 -14.03 -1.48
C GLY A 208 -28.30 -14.80 -1.62
N LYS A 209 -29.34 -14.44 -0.86
CA LYS A 209 -30.67 -15.04 -0.97
C LYS A 209 -31.30 -14.82 -2.34
N LEU A 210 -31.14 -13.62 -2.93
CA LEU A 210 -31.63 -13.34 -4.29
C LEU A 210 -30.92 -14.21 -5.34
N LYS A 211 -29.69 -14.68 -5.04
CA LYS A 211 -28.93 -15.61 -5.89
C LYS A 211 -29.14 -17.09 -5.57
N GLY A 212 -30.07 -17.40 -4.65
CA GLY A 212 -30.49 -18.77 -4.32
C GLY A 212 -29.73 -19.41 -3.16
N TYR A 213 -28.89 -18.67 -2.43
CA TYR A 213 -28.25 -19.14 -1.22
C TYR A 213 -29.19 -19.00 -0.02
N ALA A 214 -29.52 -20.09 0.62
CA ALA A 214 -30.36 -20.07 1.83
C ALA A 214 -29.58 -19.47 3.03
N ASP A 215 -28.27 -19.71 3.08
CA ASP A 215 -27.34 -19.22 4.06
C ASP A 215 -26.01 -18.90 3.34
N PHE A 216 -25.53 -17.67 3.45
CA PHE A 216 -24.30 -17.22 2.78
C PHE A 216 -23.07 -17.25 3.71
N ASP A 217 -23.23 -17.50 5.00
CA ASP A 217 -22.11 -17.43 5.97
C ASP A 217 -21.01 -18.46 5.66
N LYS A 218 -21.39 -19.68 5.28
CA LYS A 218 -20.40 -20.70 4.85
C LYS A 218 -19.60 -20.28 3.62
N GLU A 219 -20.19 -19.49 2.75
CA GLU A 219 -19.48 -18.98 1.59
C GLU A 219 -18.58 -17.80 1.97
N LYS A 220 -19.00 -16.95 2.92
CA LYS A 220 -18.16 -15.90 3.51
C LYS A 220 -16.86 -16.48 4.10
N ASP A 221 -16.97 -17.55 4.87
CA ASP A 221 -15.82 -18.23 5.47
C ASP A 221 -14.85 -18.75 4.40
N LYS A 222 -15.37 -19.43 3.37
CA LYS A 222 -14.55 -19.92 2.26
C LYS A 222 -13.87 -18.77 1.51
N ILE A 223 -14.58 -17.70 1.24
CA ILE A 223 -14.06 -16.51 0.57
C ILE A 223 -12.96 -15.88 1.41
N TYR A 224 -13.18 -15.69 2.71
CA TYR A 224 -12.20 -15.11 3.62
C TYR A 224 -10.90 -15.93 3.65
N HIS A 225 -10.99 -17.25 3.83
CA HIS A 225 -9.81 -18.12 3.78
C HIS A 225 -9.10 -18.05 2.43
N ALA A 226 -9.83 -18.02 1.31
CA ALA A 226 -9.23 -17.88 -0.01
C ALA A 226 -8.56 -16.51 -0.21
N VAL A 227 -9.07 -15.42 0.38
CA VAL A 227 -8.39 -14.11 0.37
C VAL A 227 -7.06 -14.20 1.08
N ARG A 228 -7.07 -14.64 2.35
CA ARG A 228 -5.89 -14.74 3.21
C ARG A 228 -4.81 -15.64 2.59
N ASP A 229 -5.20 -16.79 2.08
CA ASP A 229 -4.29 -17.80 1.56
C ASP A 229 -3.82 -17.51 0.10
N SER A 230 -4.47 -16.55 -0.60
CA SER A 230 -4.17 -16.22 -2.00
C SER A 230 -2.69 -15.91 -2.28
N ALA A 231 -2.02 -15.19 -1.37
CA ALA A 231 -0.62 -14.83 -1.57
C ALA A 231 0.28 -16.06 -1.55
N TYR A 232 0.06 -16.97 -0.62
CA TYR A 232 0.82 -18.22 -0.48
C TYR A 232 0.66 -19.10 -1.72
N GLU A 233 -0.59 -19.26 -2.19
CA GLU A 233 -0.90 -20.07 -3.38
C GLU A 233 -0.24 -19.48 -4.65
N ILE A 234 -0.29 -18.16 -4.84
CA ILE A 234 0.35 -17.48 -5.98
C ILE A 234 1.87 -17.64 -5.91
N ILE A 235 2.48 -17.49 -4.73
CA ILE A 235 3.93 -17.64 -4.53
C ILE A 235 4.36 -19.07 -4.81
N GLU A 236 3.62 -20.08 -4.32
CA GLU A 236 3.89 -21.48 -4.60
C GLU A 236 3.89 -21.78 -6.12
N ARG A 237 2.93 -21.20 -6.85
CA ARG A 237 2.75 -21.49 -8.29
C ARG A 237 3.70 -20.73 -9.21
N LYS A 238 4.07 -19.47 -8.88
CA LYS A 238 4.86 -18.60 -9.79
C LYS A 238 6.05 -17.90 -9.14
N GLY A 239 6.36 -18.22 -7.88
CA GLY A 239 7.53 -17.71 -7.16
C GLY A 239 7.34 -16.36 -6.48
N ALA A 240 6.41 -15.51 -6.93
CA ALA A 240 6.14 -14.20 -6.33
C ALA A 240 4.76 -13.66 -6.76
N THR A 241 4.18 -12.77 -5.95
CA THR A 241 2.98 -11.99 -6.30
C THR A 241 3.38 -10.53 -6.54
N TYR A 242 2.94 -9.92 -7.65
CA TYR A 242 3.30 -8.55 -8.01
C TYR A 242 2.28 -7.81 -8.88
N TYR A 243 1.45 -8.46 -9.69
CA TYR A 243 0.50 -7.74 -10.57
C TYR A 243 -0.61 -7.04 -9.78
N GLY A 244 -1.22 -7.73 -8.81
CA GLY A 244 -2.29 -7.18 -7.99
C GLY A 244 -1.83 -5.98 -7.17
N ILE A 245 -0.67 -6.11 -6.50
CA ILE A 245 -0.12 -5.00 -5.71
C ILE A 245 0.34 -3.84 -6.61
N GLY A 246 0.81 -4.14 -7.83
CA GLY A 246 1.11 -3.11 -8.82
C GLY A 246 -0.09 -2.23 -9.13
N MET A 247 -1.25 -2.84 -9.36
CA MET A 247 -2.52 -2.12 -9.57
C MET A 247 -2.99 -1.38 -8.32
N ALA A 248 -2.89 -1.98 -7.13
CA ALA A 248 -3.30 -1.38 -5.87
C ALA A 248 -2.48 -0.12 -5.54
N ALA A 249 -1.16 -0.21 -5.58
CA ALA A 249 -0.26 0.92 -5.35
C ALA A 249 -0.45 2.04 -6.39
N ALA A 250 -0.60 1.68 -7.67
CA ALA A 250 -0.89 2.66 -8.72
C ALA A 250 -2.25 3.36 -8.51
N LYS A 251 -3.26 2.66 -7.96
CA LYS A 251 -4.56 3.26 -7.64
C LYS A 251 -4.44 4.26 -6.47
N ILE A 252 -3.65 3.92 -5.44
CA ILE A 252 -3.38 4.84 -4.32
C ILE A 252 -2.65 6.09 -4.83
N ALA A 253 -1.59 5.91 -5.62
CA ALA A 253 -0.83 7.01 -6.21
C ALA A 253 -1.72 7.90 -7.13
N GLU A 254 -2.59 7.29 -7.92
CA GLU A 254 -3.59 8.00 -8.73
C GLU A 254 -4.53 8.86 -7.86
N SER A 255 -4.99 8.31 -6.73
CA SER A 255 -5.90 9.03 -5.82
C SER A 255 -5.23 10.27 -5.23
N ILE A 256 -3.94 10.18 -4.89
CA ILE A 256 -3.15 11.30 -4.38
C ILE A 256 -2.99 12.39 -5.46
N VAL A 257 -2.51 12.03 -6.64
CA VAL A 257 -2.19 13.00 -7.70
C VAL A 257 -3.43 13.69 -8.25
N ARG A 258 -4.51 12.93 -8.42
CA ARG A 258 -5.78 13.45 -8.94
C ARG A 258 -6.67 14.08 -7.88
N ASP A 259 -6.26 14.06 -6.61
CA ASP A 259 -7.05 14.57 -5.49
C ASP A 259 -8.46 13.99 -5.45
N SER A 260 -8.56 12.66 -5.62
CA SER A 260 -9.85 12.01 -5.88
C SER A 260 -10.65 11.72 -4.61
N HIS A 261 -10.09 11.91 -3.42
CA HIS A 261 -10.70 11.60 -2.13
C HIS A 261 -11.29 10.17 -2.09
N THR A 262 -10.52 9.22 -2.62
CA THR A 262 -10.92 7.81 -2.67
C THR A 262 -10.87 7.21 -1.27
N VAL A 263 -11.93 6.51 -0.87
CA VAL A 263 -11.90 5.71 0.37
C VAL A 263 -11.20 4.38 0.09
N ALA A 264 -10.14 4.12 0.84
CA ALA A 264 -9.34 2.89 0.71
C ALA A 264 -8.80 2.43 2.08
N PRO A 265 -8.73 1.12 2.34
CA PRO A 265 -8.16 0.59 3.59
C PRO A 265 -6.63 0.57 3.52
N VAL A 266 -6.05 1.76 3.53
CA VAL A 266 -4.61 1.99 3.59
C VAL A 266 -4.10 1.88 5.02
N SER A 267 -2.82 1.50 5.18
CA SER A 267 -2.17 1.48 6.49
C SER A 267 -1.83 2.89 6.94
N VAL A 268 -2.40 3.32 8.05
CA VAL A 268 -2.31 4.67 8.58
C VAL A 268 -2.04 4.66 10.08
N SER A 269 -1.36 5.69 10.57
CA SER A 269 -1.14 5.87 12.00
C SER A 269 -2.43 6.21 12.73
N LEU A 270 -2.80 5.40 13.71
CA LEU A 270 -3.96 5.61 14.58
C LEU A 270 -3.56 6.43 15.83
N ASN A 271 -4.44 7.36 16.19
CA ASN A 271 -4.24 8.26 17.33
C ASN A 271 -5.53 8.41 18.17
N GLY A 272 -6.17 7.31 18.47
CA GLY A 272 -7.42 7.24 19.24
C GLY A 272 -8.56 6.56 18.48
N GLU A 273 -8.48 6.51 17.16
CA GLU A 273 -9.48 5.86 16.30
C GLU A 273 -9.61 4.38 16.71
N TYR A 274 -10.85 3.90 16.86
CA TYR A 274 -11.19 2.56 17.39
C TYR A 274 -10.63 2.26 18.79
N GLY A 275 -10.25 3.29 19.56
CA GLY A 275 -9.54 3.15 20.84
C GLY A 275 -8.09 2.69 20.71
N LEU A 276 -7.52 2.73 19.49
CA LEU A 276 -6.16 2.30 19.19
C LEU A 276 -5.23 3.49 18.99
N SER A 277 -3.98 3.36 19.41
CA SER A 277 -2.96 4.40 19.26
C SER A 277 -1.56 3.81 19.17
N GLY A 278 -0.64 4.57 18.55
CA GLY A 278 0.79 4.27 18.54
C GLY A 278 1.21 3.17 17.56
N LEU A 279 0.35 2.85 16.60
CA LEU A 279 0.65 1.88 15.53
C LEU A 279 0.05 2.33 14.21
N CYS A 280 0.58 1.80 13.10
CA CYS A 280 -0.07 1.88 11.81
C CYS A 280 -0.89 0.61 11.58
N LEU A 281 -2.10 0.77 11.06
CA LEU A 281 -3.04 -0.31 10.80
C LEU A 281 -3.90 0.04 9.58
N SER A 282 -4.34 -0.98 8.85
CA SER A 282 -5.15 -0.79 7.64
C SER A 282 -6.61 -0.56 8.00
N ILE A 283 -7.05 0.67 7.76
CA ILE A 283 -8.40 1.15 8.06
C ILE A 283 -8.90 2.01 6.89
N PRO A 284 -10.20 1.94 6.54
CA PRO A 284 -10.78 2.83 5.54
C PRO A 284 -10.44 4.29 5.83
N SER A 285 -9.75 4.91 4.88
CA SER A 285 -9.32 6.30 4.98
C SER A 285 -9.59 7.04 3.68
N VAL A 286 -9.88 8.32 3.77
CA VAL A 286 -9.99 9.21 2.61
C VAL A 286 -8.59 9.56 2.13
N VAL A 287 -8.26 9.15 0.91
CA VAL A 287 -6.96 9.39 0.29
C VAL A 287 -7.10 10.44 -0.80
N GLY A 288 -6.42 11.55 -0.59
CA GLY A 288 -6.37 12.70 -1.49
C GLY A 288 -4.96 13.26 -1.63
N ARG A 289 -4.85 14.49 -2.06
CA ARG A 289 -3.55 15.16 -2.31
C ARG A 289 -2.70 15.30 -1.06
N GLY A 290 -3.30 15.41 0.10
CA GLY A 290 -2.62 15.47 1.39
C GLY A 290 -2.10 14.11 1.90
N GLY A 291 -2.45 13.00 1.23
CA GLY A 291 -2.20 11.62 1.67
C GLY A 291 -3.46 11.00 2.27
N ALA A 292 -3.37 10.36 3.43
CA ALA A 292 -4.54 9.86 4.17
C ALA A 292 -5.12 11.01 5.01
N GLU A 293 -6.04 11.76 4.42
CA GLU A 293 -6.55 13.01 4.99
C GLU A 293 -7.53 12.81 6.14
N GLN A 294 -8.22 11.68 6.16
CA GLN A 294 -9.18 11.34 7.21
C GLN A 294 -9.29 9.83 7.38
N VAL A 295 -9.13 9.36 8.60
CA VAL A 295 -9.49 7.99 8.99
C VAL A 295 -11.00 7.94 9.24
N LEU A 296 -11.67 6.93 8.71
CA LEU A 296 -13.11 6.76 8.87
C LEU A 296 -13.40 5.72 9.97
N GLU A 297 -13.99 6.17 11.07
CA GLU A 297 -14.49 5.26 12.10
C GLU A 297 -15.86 4.72 11.69
N ILE A 298 -15.85 3.54 11.08
CA ILE A 298 -17.05 2.81 10.68
C ILE A 298 -17.51 1.96 11.87
N ASN A 299 -18.81 1.84 12.07
CA ASN A 299 -19.36 1.00 13.12
C ASN A 299 -19.18 -0.49 12.77
N PHE A 300 -18.18 -1.12 13.34
CA PHE A 300 -18.01 -2.57 13.28
C PHE A 300 -18.94 -3.24 14.28
N ASN A 301 -19.33 -4.47 14.01
CA ASN A 301 -20.02 -5.27 15.02
C ASN A 301 -19.05 -5.71 16.13
N GLU A 302 -19.54 -6.32 17.21
CA GLU A 302 -18.73 -6.71 18.37
C GLU A 302 -17.59 -7.68 18.00
N GLU A 303 -17.86 -8.66 17.14
CA GLU A 303 -16.89 -9.64 16.69
C GLU A 303 -15.78 -9.00 15.84
N GLU A 304 -16.16 -8.14 14.89
CA GLU A 304 -15.23 -7.39 14.03
C GLU A 304 -14.36 -6.43 14.85
N THR A 305 -14.96 -5.78 15.84
CA THR A 305 -14.24 -4.89 16.78
C THR A 305 -13.20 -5.66 17.59
N GLU A 306 -13.57 -6.85 18.08
CA GLU A 306 -12.63 -7.69 18.83
C GLU A 306 -11.49 -8.23 17.96
N LYS A 307 -11.79 -8.67 16.72
CA LYS A 307 -10.78 -9.08 15.75
C LYS A 307 -9.81 -7.94 15.41
N LEU A 308 -10.32 -6.71 15.27
CA LEU A 308 -9.46 -5.54 15.02
C LEU A 308 -8.51 -5.28 16.19
N ARG A 309 -8.98 -5.43 17.44
CA ARG A 309 -8.14 -5.30 18.63
C ARG A 309 -7.06 -6.37 18.67
N GLN A 310 -7.40 -7.62 18.41
CA GLN A 310 -6.44 -8.72 18.35
C GLN A 310 -5.37 -8.48 17.28
N SER A 311 -5.76 -8.06 16.08
CA SER A 311 -4.85 -7.68 15.01
C SER A 311 -3.89 -6.56 15.44
N ALA A 312 -4.41 -5.54 16.14
CA ALA A 312 -3.58 -4.44 16.66
C ALA A 312 -2.61 -4.90 17.76
N GLU A 313 -3.01 -5.84 18.63
CA GLU A 313 -2.16 -6.39 19.69
C GLU A 313 -1.01 -7.22 19.12
N GLU A 314 -1.27 -8.03 18.09
CA GLU A 314 -0.22 -8.77 17.38
C GLU A 314 0.83 -7.82 16.80
N LEU A 315 0.41 -6.76 16.12
CA LEU A 315 1.33 -5.74 15.60
C LEU A 315 2.12 -5.04 16.69
N LYS A 316 1.48 -4.66 17.80
CA LYS A 316 2.15 -4.03 18.94
C LYS A 316 3.22 -4.92 19.54
N SER A 317 2.95 -6.22 19.68
CA SER A 317 3.94 -7.18 20.16
C SER A 317 5.20 -7.17 19.30
N VAL A 318 5.04 -7.24 17.97
CA VAL A 318 6.18 -7.20 17.05
C VAL A 318 6.91 -5.84 17.10
N LEU A 319 6.18 -4.73 17.21
CA LEU A 319 6.78 -3.38 17.33
C LEU A 319 7.62 -3.24 18.62
N GLN A 320 7.21 -3.85 19.74
CA GLN A 320 7.97 -3.89 20.98
C GLN A 320 9.27 -4.69 20.83
N GLU A 321 9.22 -5.84 20.15
CA GLU A 321 10.40 -6.69 19.93
C GLU A 321 11.47 -6.00 19.06
N ILE A 322 11.08 -5.10 18.16
CA ILE A 322 12.02 -4.35 17.31
C ILE A 322 12.39 -2.96 17.88
N ASP A 323 12.05 -2.68 19.14
CA ASP A 323 12.34 -1.42 19.84
C ASP A 323 11.72 -0.18 19.15
N LEU A 324 10.50 -0.33 18.65
CA LEU A 324 9.76 0.70 17.91
C LEU A 324 8.39 1.04 18.52
N ALA A 325 8.08 0.48 19.70
CA ALA A 325 6.83 0.77 20.42
C ALA A 325 6.83 2.17 21.06
#